data_407b1a063dd427256e8e6b76e923ed24
#
_entry.id   407b1a063dd427256e8e6b76e923ed24
#
_cell.length_a   1.000
_cell.length_b   1.000
_cell.length_c   1.000
_cell.angle_alpha   90.00
_cell.angle_beta   90.00
_cell.angle_gamma   90.00
#
_symmetry.space_group_name_H-M   'P 1'
#
loop_
_entity.id
_entity.type
_entity.pdbx_description
1 polymer ?
#
loop_
_entity_poly.entity_id
_entity_poly.type
_entity_poly.pdbx_seq_one_letter_code
_entity_poly.pdbx_strand_id
1 'polypeptide(L)'
;MMDAEVCVVGAGAAGGIMALELGRRGVKVVVLESGPRHDFAQRGEYVRRYVKRENPWRSRLEGQDRHTVGGKVPYGLEWRRARGVGGSTLHWEGYTLRVHESDLRLRSLHGIADDWPIGYADLEPYYGRAEAALGVAGLSDDPWASPRSTPFPLPAFPFSYSDGLFSRACGTLGIGFHHLPQARNSVAYGGRAQCRACGTCHVCPTGAKASIDLTHVPAAEATGNVRILSDATVLRLEVDRSGVARAVYAYPDRVERQASARIFVAAAGAVENARLLLLSASPGHPEGLANRSGLVGKLFMSHPSVDVTARAKQNVYPYRIGFSTAMSRQFAVERDRSTRGAFLLEFLNSAGPKPEEIAVSSRLTGTALRQRVQEEFGRRLGIRIYCEQLPDPANSISLNHRLKDFFGNPVPHITYSIRRYERDALEEAKQVARRILQTLGTTDTRPGDLSATAHQIGTHRMGTDPRTSVVDANLRAHDVPNLYLVGSGCFVTASASPPTLTIAALAIRAAEHIAAQFRPAGRVVPGASVCAEDNRDR
;
A
#
# COMPACT_ATOMS: atom_id res chain seq x y z
N MET A 1 33.69 -2.41 0.06
CA MET A 1 32.70 -1.90 1.03
C MET A 1 32.06 -0.67 0.42
N MET A 2 30.77 -0.51 0.53
CA MET A 2 30.07 0.67 -0.01
C MET A 2 29.68 1.54 1.17
N ASP A 3 30.18 2.77 1.22
CA ASP A 3 29.94 3.70 2.32
C ASP A 3 28.92 4.76 1.89
N ALA A 4 27.88 4.93 2.69
CA ALA A 4 26.85 5.94 2.56
C ALA A 4 26.52 6.52 3.95
N GLU A 5 25.82 7.65 4.00
CA GLU A 5 25.31 8.18 5.27
C GLU A 5 24.07 7.41 5.72
N VAL A 6 23.22 7.02 4.75
CA VAL A 6 22.00 6.21 5.00
C VAL A 6 21.96 5.03 4.03
N CYS A 7 21.71 3.82 4.58
CA CYS A 7 21.42 2.62 3.82
C CYS A 7 19.93 2.30 3.94
N VAL A 8 19.20 2.28 2.82
CA VAL A 8 17.77 1.97 2.75
C VAL A 8 17.59 0.57 2.15
N VAL A 9 16.84 -0.30 2.80
CA VAL A 9 16.51 -1.64 2.33
C VAL A 9 15.10 -1.64 1.73
N GLY A 10 15.03 -1.77 0.42
CA GLY A 10 13.80 -1.76 -0.38
C GLY A 10 13.55 -0.42 -1.08
N ALA A 11 13.22 -0.48 -2.39
CA ALA A 11 12.91 0.66 -3.24
C ALA A 11 11.39 0.76 -3.58
N GLY A 12 10.52 0.33 -2.66
CA GLY A 12 9.08 0.46 -2.75
C GLY A 12 8.58 1.85 -2.36
N ALA A 13 7.28 1.95 -1.99
CA ALA A 13 6.65 3.22 -1.61
C ALA A 13 7.43 3.95 -0.50
N ALA A 14 7.72 3.29 0.61
CA ALA A 14 8.44 3.90 1.72
C ALA A 14 9.88 4.27 1.36
N GLY A 15 10.66 3.30 0.85
CA GLY A 15 12.09 3.49 0.60
C GLY A 15 12.40 4.45 -0.53
N GLY A 16 11.64 4.41 -1.63
CA GLY A 16 11.83 5.33 -2.75
C GLY A 16 11.47 6.78 -2.40
N ILE A 17 10.42 6.99 -1.59
CA ILE A 17 10.07 8.32 -1.08
C ILE A 17 11.16 8.83 -0.13
N MET A 18 11.61 8.00 0.81
CA MET A 18 12.69 8.38 1.73
C MET A 18 13.98 8.71 0.99
N ALA A 19 14.37 7.91 0.00
CA ALA A 19 15.57 8.14 -0.79
C ALA A 19 15.52 9.52 -1.48
N LEU A 20 14.38 9.90 -2.07
CA LEU A 20 14.20 11.21 -2.67
C LEU A 20 14.31 12.33 -1.62
N GLU A 21 13.59 12.20 -0.51
CA GLU A 21 13.54 13.23 0.54
C GLU A 21 14.90 13.46 1.19
N LEU A 22 15.67 12.39 1.42
CA LEU A 22 17.04 12.47 1.95
C LEU A 22 18.00 13.03 0.90
N GLY A 23 17.95 12.55 -0.34
CA GLY A 23 18.82 13.01 -1.43
C GLY A 23 18.65 14.49 -1.73
N ARG A 24 17.42 15.03 -1.72
CA ARG A 24 17.13 16.47 -1.85
C ARG A 24 17.74 17.32 -0.72
N ARG A 25 17.98 16.72 0.44
CA ARG A 25 18.60 17.37 1.59
C ARG A 25 20.13 17.17 1.65
N GLY A 26 20.73 16.63 0.57
CA GLY A 26 22.16 16.43 0.43
C GLY A 26 22.72 15.20 1.14
N VAL A 27 21.87 14.35 1.71
CA VAL A 27 22.28 13.11 2.39
C VAL A 27 22.67 12.05 1.36
N LYS A 28 23.82 11.41 1.53
CA LYS A 28 24.29 10.32 0.68
C LYS A 28 23.58 9.02 1.02
N VAL A 29 22.80 8.49 0.06
CA VAL A 29 21.93 7.33 0.27
C VAL A 29 22.30 6.20 -0.69
N VAL A 30 22.43 4.98 -0.16
CA VAL A 30 22.38 3.76 -0.94
C VAL A 30 21.06 3.04 -0.66
N VAL A 31 20.39 2.61 -1.73
CA VAL A 31 19.17 1.79 -1.64
C VAL A 31 19.46 0.40 -2.18
N LEU A 32 19.16 -0.64 -1.39
CA LEU A 32 19.32 -2.05 -1.77
C LEU A 32 17.92 -2.63 -2.06
N GLU A 33 17.64 -2.95 -3.32
CA GLU A 33 16.35 -3.51 -3.77
C GLU A 33 16.54 -4.96 -4.23
N SER A 34 15.74 -5.85 -3.70
CA SER A 34 15.86 -7.29 -3.95
C SER A 34 15.43 -7.75 -5.34
N GLY A 35 14.64 -6.95 -6.05
CA GLY A 35 14.18 -7.28 -7.39
C GLY A 35 14.76 -6.39 -8.47
N PRO A 36 14.43 -6.66 -9.75
CA PRO A 36 15.00 -5.96 -10.88
C PRO A 36 14.46 -4.53 -11.04
N ARG A 37 15.15 -3.74 -11.83
CA ARG A 37 14.60 -2.53 -12.43
C ARG A 37 13.81 -2.92 -13.68
N HIS A 38 12.56 -2.45 -13.75
CA HIS A 38 11.67 -2.73 -14.87
C HIS A 38 11.75 -1.60 -15.90
N ASP A 39 12.01 -1.97 -17.15
CA ASP A 39 12.00 -1.01 -18.26
C ASP A 39 10.55 -0.61 -18.60
N PHE A 40 10.28 0.69 -18.60
CA PHE A 40 8.97 1.22 -18.96
C PHE A 40 8.57 0.88 -20.41
N ALA A 41 9.51 0.80 -21.33
CA ALA A 41 9.25 0.40 -22.72
C ALA A 41 8.65 -1.01 -22.85
N GLN A 42 8.90 -1.89 -21.88
CA GLN A 42 8.36 -3.26 -21.83
C GLN A 42 6.93 -3.34 -21.25
N ARG A 43 6.32 -2.24 -20.84
CA ARG A 43 4.98 -2.26 -20.23
C ARG A 43 3.91 -2.88 -21.14
N GLY A 44 4.05 -2.75 -22.46
CA GLY A 44 3.19 -3.42 -23.44
C GLY A 44 3.21 -4.96 -23.32
N GLU A 45 4.40 -5.55 -23.09
CA GLU A 45 4.53 -6.98 -22.85
C GLU A 45 3.94 -7.40 -21.51
N TYR A 46 4.10 -6.57 -20.48
CA TYR A 46 3.47 -6.82 -19.17
C TYR A 46 1.94 -6.79 -19.23
N VAL A 47 1.35 -5.95 -20.09
CA VAL A 47 -0.11 -5.99 -20.37
C VAL A 47 -0.50 -7.33 -20.99
N ARG A 48 0.26 -7.83 -21.99
CA ARG A 48 -0.03 -9.14 -22.60
C ARG A 48 0.02 -10.28 -21.57
N ARG A 49 1.04 -10.29 -20.69
CA ARG A 49 1.14 -11.26 -19.60
C ARG A 49 -0.03 -11.15 -18.63
N TYR A 50 -0.37 -9.92 -18.22
CA TYR A 50 -1.49 -9.66 -17.33
C TYR A 50 -2.83 -10.16 -17.91
N VAL A 51 -3.09 -9.92 -19.19
CA VAL A 51 -4.29 -10.43 -19.90
C VAL A 51 -4.32 -11.96 -19.91
N LYS A 52 -3.16 -12.61 -20.02
CA LYS A 52 -3.03 -14.08 -19.91
C LYS A 52 -3.09 -14.60 -18.47
N ARG A 53 -3.38 -13.75 -17.49
CA ARG A 53 -3.37 -14.06 -16.04
C ARG A 53 -2.01 -14.50 -15.50
N GLU A 54 -0.93 -14.15 -16.17
CA GLU A 54 0.43 -14.29 -15.67
C GLU A 54 0.79 -13.05 -14.84
N ASN A 55 1.34 -13.24 -13.65
CA ASN A 55 1.83 -12.10 -12.85
C ASN A 55 3.11 -11.52 -13.49
N PRO A 56 3.07 -10.33 -14.10
CA PRO A 56 4.24 -9.75 -14.76
C PRO A 56 5.33 -9.30 -13.78
N TRP A 57 4.99 -9.15 -12.51
CA TRP A 57 5.86 -8.66 -11.44
C TRP A 57 6.47 -9.76 -10.56
N ARG A 58 6.23 -11.03 -10.91
CA ARG A 58 6.79 -12.16 -10.18
C ARG A 58 8.32 -12.18 -10.33
N SER A 59 9.02 -12.52 -9.25
CA SER A 59 10.47 -12.73 -9.29
C SER A 59 10.87 -13.76 -10.35
N ARG A 60 11.97 -13.49 -11.04
CA ARG A 60 12.59 -14.42 -12.00
C ARG A 60 13.48 -15.47 -11.31
N LEU A 61 13.87 -15.22 -10.05
CA LEU A 61 14.67 -16.16 -9.28
C LEU A 61 13.76 -17.23 -8.67
N GLU A 62 13.99 -18.47 -9.02
CA GLU A 62 13.20 -19.58 -8.52
C GLU A 62 13.27 -19.65 -6.99
N GLY A 63 12.13 -19.72 -6.36
CA GLY A 63 12.02 -19.82 -4.90
C GLY A 63 12.15 -18.53 -4.12
N GLN A 64 12.52 -17.39 -4.74
CA GLN A 64 12.66 -16.12 -4.02
C GLN A 64 11.35 -15.64 -3.38
N ASP A 65 10.20 -15.95 -3.99
CA ASP A 65 8.88 -15.57 -3.49
C ASP A 65 8.20 -16.68 -2.67
N ARG A 66 8.92 -17.75 -2.32
CA ARG A 66 8.38 -18.84 -1.49
C ARG A 66 7.94 -18.30 -0.14
N HIS A 67 6.82 -18.82 0.34
CA HIS A 67 6.26 -18.54 1.67
C HIS A 67 5.36 -19.69 2.07
N THR A 68 4.96 -19.71 3.34
CA THR A 68 3.95 -20.65 3.84
C THR A 68 2.86 -19.88 4.56
N VAL A 69 1.66 -20.44 4.60
CA VAL A 69 0.48 -19.81 5.19
C VAL A 69 -0.13 -20.69 6.28
N GLY A 70 -0.71 -20.04 7.28
CA GLY A 70 -1.43 -20.66 8.38
C GLY A 70 -2.60 -19.76 8.82
N GLY A 71 -3.35 -20.21 9.83
CA GLY A 71 -4.54 -19.52 10.32
C GLY A 71 -5.81 -19.94 9.57
N LYS A 72 -6.92 -19.23 9.87
CA LYS A 72 -8.25 -19.57 9.34
C LYS A 72 -8.55 -18.94 7.98
N VAL A 73 -7.82 -17.89 7.61
CA VAL A 73 -7.95 -17.21 6.31
C VAL A 73 -6.59 -17.25 5.61
N PRO A 74 -6.45 -17.99 4.50
CA PRO A 74 -5.17 -18.08 3.78
C PRO A 74 -4.70 -16.71 3.28
N TYR A 75 -3.48 -16.31 3.63
CA TYR A 75 -2.87 -15.06 3.19
C TYR A 75 -1.61 -15.34 2.37
N GLY A 76 -1.77 -15.72 1.11
CA GLY A 76 -0.65 -15.87 0.17
C GLY A 76 -0.14 -14.52 -0.33
N LEU A 77 1.14 -14.46 -0.70
CA LEU A 77 1.79 -13.23 -1.20
C LEU A 77 1.69 -13.04 -2.71
N GLU A 78 1.29 -14.08 -3.43
CA GLU A 78 1.10 -14.01 -4.87
C GLU A 78 0.03 -12.95 -5.21
N TRP A 79 0.28 -12.07 -6.16
CA TRP A 79 -0.56 -10.92 -6.51
C TRP A 79 -0.74 -9.86 -5.41
N ARG A 80 -0.19 -10.07 -4.20
CA ARG A 80 -0.28 -9.12 -3.09
C ARG A 80 0.96 -8.29 -2.86
N ARG A 81 2.06 -8.64 -3.54
CA ARG A 81 3.29 -7.84 -3.55
C ARG A 81 4.02 -7.97 -4.89
N ALA A 82 4.85 -6.98 -5.20
CA ALA A 82 5.80 -7.03 -6.30
C ALA A 82 7.22 -6.81 -5.76
N ARG A 83 8.20 -7.54 -6.31
CA ARG A 83 9.63 -7.29 -6.12
C ARG A 83 10.17 -6.52 -7.30
N GLY A 84 10.97 -5.51 -7.03
CA GLY A 84 11.60 -4.66 -8.02
C GLY A 84 11.58 -3.20 -7.61
N VAL A 85 12.36 -2.42 -8.31
CA VAL A 85 12.37 -0.97 -8.12
C VAL A 85 10.96 -0.42 -8.38
N GLY A 86 10.38 0.23 -7.37
CA GLY A 86 8.98 0.64 -7.34
C GLY A 86 8.12 -0.19 -6.39
N GLY A 87 8.54 -1.42 -6.04
CA GLY A 87 7.80 -2.31 -5.13
C GLY A 87 6.35 -2.51 -5.54
N SER A 88 5.45 -2.71 -4.59
CA SER A 88 4.02 -2.95 -4.88
C SER A 88 3.28 -1.77 -5.54
N THR A 89 3.90 -0.58 -5.67
CA THR A 89 3.33 0.51 -6.49
C THR A 89 3.33 0.20 -7.98
N LEU A 90 4.09 -0.80 -8.43
CA LEU A 90 4.06 -1.31 -9.79
C LEU A 90 2.67 -1.83 -10.19
N HIS A 91 1.96 -2.50 -9.24
CA HIS A 91 0.66 -3.13 -9.51
C HIS A 91 -0.52 -2.59 -8.68
N TRP A 92 -0.31 -1.64 -7.76
CA TRP A 92 -1.40 -1.07 -6.96
C TRP A 92 -2.46 -0.37 -7.83
N GLU A 93 -3.64 -0.12 -7.26
CA GLU A 93 -4.73 0.56 -7.97
C GLU A 93 -4.63 2.10 -7.89
N GLY A 94 -3.75 2.62 -7.04
CA GLY A 94 -3.49 4.04 -6.89
C GLY A 94 -4.42 4.76 -5.90
N TYR A 95 -5.17 4.05 -5.07
CA TYR A 95 -6.08 4.66 -4.11
C TYR A 95 -5.31 5.35 -2.98
N THR A 96 -5.69 6.58 -2.68
CA THR A 96 -4.93 7.50 -1.80
C THR A 96 -5.83 8.18 -0.79
N LEU A 97 -6.36 7.39 0.13
CA LEU A 97 -7.19 7.88 1.22
C LEU A 97 -6.31 8.28 2.40
N ARG A 98 -6.62 9.44 3.01
CA ARG A 98 -6.13 9.78 4.34
C ARG A 98 -6.87 8.94 5.38
N VAL A 99 -6.18 8.47 6.43
CA VAL A 99 -6.87 7.89 7.58
C VAL A 99 -7.75 8.96 8.24
N HIS A 100 -8.84 8.56 8.84
CA HIS A 100 -9.67 9.49 9.60
C HIS A 100 -9.01 9.77 10.96
N GLU A 101 -9.25 10.95 11.52
CA GLU A 101 -8.69 11.34 12.81
C GLU A 101 -9.03 10.34 13.92
N SER A 102 -10.27 9.82 13.92
CA SER A 102 -10.72 8.80 14.87
C SER A 102 -9.98 7.47 14.75
N ASP A 103 -9.42 7.14 13.57
CA ASP A 103 -8.64 5.91 13.37
C ASP A 103 -7.36 5.87 14.22
N LEU A 104 -6.84 7.06 14.58
CA LEU A 104 -5.63 7.22 15.38
C LEU A 104 -5.91 7.23 16.89
N ARG A 105 -7.19 7.20 17.30
CA ARG A 105 -7.66 7.37 18.69
C ARG A 105 -8.67 6.29 19.13
N LEU A 106 -8.47 5.04 18.70
CA LEU A 106 -9.43 3.97 18.98
C LEU A 106 -9.57 3.65 20.46
N ARG A 107 -8.48 3.71 21.22
CA ARG A 107 -8.52 3.49 22.66
C ARG A 107 -9.30 4.61 23.38
N SER A 108 -8.96 5.85 23.08
CA SER A 108 -9.57 7.02 23.72
C SER A 108 -11.03 7.21 23.36
N LEU A 109 -11.43 6.89 22.11
CA LEU A 109 -12.80 7.12 21.62
C LEU A 109 -13.74 5.94 21.84
N HIS A 110 -13.22 4.72 21.72
CA HIS A 110 -14.06 3.51 21.68
C HIS A 110 -13.63 2.42 22.68
N GLY A 111 -12.59 2.66 23.48
CA GLY A 111 -12.11 1.71 24.50
C GLY A 111 -11.44 0.45 23.92
N ILE A 112 -11.11 0.42 22.62
CA ILE A 112 -10.54 -0.75 21.93
C ILE A 112 -9.14 -0.46 21.38
N ALA A 113 -8.36 -1.52 21.15
CA ALA A 113 -6.98 -1.43 20.61
C ALA A 113 -6.12 -0.42 21.39
N ASP A 114 -5.29 0.34 20.67
CA ASP A 114 -4.44 1.39 21.24
C ASP A 114 -4.49 2.65 20.35
N ASP A 115 -4.19 3.82 20.96
CA ASP A 115 -4.00 5.06 20.23
C ASP A 115 -2.64 5.06 19.52
N TRP A 116 -2.55 5.75 18.41
CA TRP A 116 -1.28 6.04 17.78
C TRP A 116 -0.52 7.09 18.61
N PRO A 117 0.83 7.02 18.68
CA PRO A 117 1.63 8.02 19.42
C PRO A 117 1.70 9.38 18.70
N ILE A 118 1.07 9.50 17.54
CA ILE A 118 0.96 10.71 16.72
C ILE A 118 -0.50 10.98 16.39
N GLY A 119 -0.86 12.25 16.26
CA GLY A 119 -2.21 12.69 15.89
C GLY A 119 -2.35 12.98 14.41
N TYR A 120 -3.57 13.30 13.99
CA TYR A 120 -3.84 13.67 12.60
C TYR A 120 -3.11 14.98 12.21
N ALA A 121 -3.07 15.96 13.10
CA ALA A 121 -2.35 17.22 12.88
C ALA A 121 -0.84 17.01 12.60
N ASP A 122 -0.22 15.96 13.18
CA ASP A 122 1.18 15.61 12.92
C ASP A 122 1.38 15.01 11.52
N LEU A 123 0.33 14.45 10.91
CA LEU A 123 0.38 13.80 9.61
C LEU A 123 -0.14 14.68 8.47
N GLU A 124 -1.05 15.59 8.76
CA GLU A 124 -1.76 16.39 7.75
C GLU A 124 -0.83 17.11 6.76
N PRO A 125 0.23 17.82 7.20
CA PRO A 125 1.16 18.49 6.28
C PRO A 125 1.89 17.51 5.35
N TYR A 126 2.18 16.31 5.84
CA TYR A 126 2.86 15.26 5.06
C TYR A 126 1.91 14.57 4.09
N TYR A 127 0.62 14.48 4.40
CA TYR A 127 -0.39 14.02 3.45
C TYR A 127 -0.47 14.95 2.23
N GLY A 128 -0.55 16.26 2.43
CA GLY A 128 -0.57 17.22 1.32
C GLY A 128 0.65 17.09 0.41
N ARG A 129 1.84 16.95 1.00
CA ARG A 129 3.10 16.73 0.25
C ARG A 129 3.12 15.41 -0.51
N ALA A 130 2.65 14.34 0.11
CA ALA A 130 2.56 13.03 -0.53
C ALA A 130 1.57 13.04 -1.70
N GLU A 131 0.42 13.68 -1.54
CA GLU A 131 -0.58 13.85 -2.60
C GLU A 131 -0.01 14.64 -3.79
N ALA A 132 0.70 15.74 -3.53
CA ALA A 132 1.36 16.52 -4.57
C ALA A 132 2.44 15.71 -5.30
N ALA A 133 3.31 15.00 -4.56
CA ALA A 133 4.39 14.21 -5.14
C ALA A 133 3.89 13.03 -5.99
N LEU A 134 2.77 12.42 -5.62
CA LEU A 134 2.14 11.31 -6.35
C LEU A 134 1.24 11.80 -7.50
N GLY A 135 0.78 13.06 -7.49
CA GLY A 135 -0.20 13.57 -8.44
C GLY A 135 -1.57 12.95 -8.17
N VAL A 136 -2.13 13.20 -7.00
CA VAL A 136 -3.44 12.64 -6.61
C VAL A 136 -4.56 13.45 -7.26
N ALA A 137 -5.42 12.76 -8.03
CA ALA A 137 -6.68 13.29 -8.53
C ALA A 137 -7.80 13.07 -7.51
N GLY A 138 -8.51 14.10 -7.15
CA GLY A 138 -9.59 14.02 -6.16
C GLY A 138 -10.48 15.26 -6.12
N LEU A 139 -11.54 15.17 -5.34
CA LEU A 139 -12.46 16.25 -5.04
C LEU A 139 -12.77 16.24 -3.54
N SER A 140 -12.88 17.41 -2.93
CA SER A 140 -13.23 17.54 -1.51
C SER A 140 -14.75 17.54 -1.33
N ASP A 141 -15.42 16.48 -1.82
CA ASP A 141 -16.86 16.24 -1.75
C ASP A 141 -17.26 15.17 -0.73
N ASP A 142 -16.28 14.63 0.01
CA ASP A 142 -16.50 13.63 1.04
C ASP A 142 -16.68 14.30 2.41
N PRO A 143 -17.90 14.30 2.97
CA PRO A 143 -18.19 14.93 4.27
C PRO A 143 -17.57 14.15 5.45
N TRP A 144 -17.14 12.91 5.24
CA TRP A 144 -16.49 12.07 6.24
C TRP A 144 -14.95 12.06 6.09
N ALA A 145 -14.40 12.87 5.20
CA ALA A 145 -12.96 13.00 5.07
C ALA A 145 -12.38 13.82 6.22
N SER A 146 -11.17 13.46 6.66
CA SER A 146 -10.41 14.31 7.58
C SER A 146 -10.08 15.66 6.96
N PRO A 147 -9.99 16.73 7.76
CA PRO A 147 -9.68 18.09 7.29
C PRO A 147 -8.41 18.12 6.45
N ARG A 148 -8.34 19.06 5.52
CA ARG A 148 -7.18 19.25 4.65
C ARG A 148 -6.86 20.74 4.50
N SER A 149 -5.58 21.08 4.62
CA SER A 149 -5.08 22.46 4.44
C SER A 149 -4.77 22.80 2.97
N THR A 150 -4.59 21.77 2.13
CA THR A 150 -4.25 21.94 0.71
C THR A 150 -5.25 21.20 -0.19
N PRO A 151 -5.64 21.77 -1.35
CA PRO A 151 -6.50 21.08 -2.31
C PRO A 151 -5.78 19.86 -2.91
N PHE A 152 -6.55 18.99 -3.59
CA PHE A 152 -5.96 17.95 -4.41
C PHE A 152 -5.18 18.57 -5.58
N PRO A 153 -3.99 18.04 -5.95
CA PRO A 153 -3.19 18.59 -7.04
C PRO A 153 -3.85 18.42 -8.43
N LEU A 154 -4.76 17.46 -8.57
CA LEU A 154 -5.45 17.18 -9.82
C LEU A 154 -6.96 17.07 -9.61
N PRO A 155 -7.78 17.48 -10.61
CA PRO A 155 -9.22 17.31 -10.54
C PRO A 155 -9.59 15.82 -10.48
N ALA A 156 -10.72 15.51 -9.84
CA ALA A 156 -11.24 14.14 -9.76
C ALA A 156 -11.53 13.57 -11.15
N PHE A 157 -11.49 12.23 -11.26
CA PHE A 157 -12.03 11.56 -12.43
C PHE A 157 -13.56 11.71 -12.49
N PRO A 158 -14.15 11.86 -13.68
CA PRO A 158 -15.60 11.85 -13.79
C PRO A 158 -16.17 10.51 -13.35
N PHE A 159 -17.39 10.50 -12.85
CA PHE A 159 -18.11 9.27 -12.56
C PHE A 159 -18.39 8.49 -13.84
N SER A 160 -18.28 7.17 -13.74
CA SER A 160 -18.65 6.23 -14.81
C SER A 160 -20.18 6.12 -14.94
N TYR A 161 -20.62 5.41 -15.96
CA TYR A 161 -22.05 5.08 -16.09
C TYR A 161 -22.56 4.26 -14.89
N SER A 162 -21.80 3.25 -14.45
CA SER A 162 -22.14 2.46 -13.25
C SER A 162 -22.16 3.29 -11.98
N ASP A 163 -21.24 4.27 -11.84
CA ASP A 163 -21.25 5.19 -10.70
C ASP A 163 -22.54 6.03 -10.66
N GLY A 164 -23.03 6.48 -11.81
CA GLY A 164 -24.33 7.19 -11.90
C GLY A 164 -25.52 6.31 -11.46
N LEU A 165 -25.46 4.99 -11.68
CA LEU A 165 -26.45 4.06 -11.12
C LEU A 165 -26.31 3.98 -9.59
N PHE A 166 -25.10 3.74 -9.09
CA PHE A 166 -24.84 3.64 -7.65
C PHE A 166 -25.19 4.93 -6.91
N SER A 167 -24.86 6.10 -7.46
CA SER A 167 -25.17 7.40 -6.87
C SER A 167 -26.67 7.56 -6.62
N ARG A 168 -27.52 7.19 -7.61
CA ARG A 168 -28.99 7.22 -7.44
C ARG A 168 -29.48 6.28 -6.36
N ALA A 169 -28.99 5.03 -6.33
CA ALA A 169 -29.37 4.07 -5.31
C ALA A 169 -28.93 4.50 -3.91
N CYS A 170 -27.72 4.99 -3.78
CA CYS A 170 -27.21 5.53 -2.52
C CYS A 170 -28.03 6.73 -2.05
N GLY A 171 -28.36 7.68 -2.94
CA GLY A 171 -29.23 8.82 -2.62
C GLY A 171 -30.62 8.39 -2.11
N THR A 172 -31.22 7.36 -2.71
CA THR A 172 -32.51 6.80 -2.25
C THR A 172 -32.42 6.20 -0.84
N LEU A 173 -31.24 5.68 -0.48
CA LEU A 173 -31.01 5.01 0.81
C LEU A 173 -30.37 5.90 1.88
N GLY A 174 -30.09 7.18 1.55
CA GLY A 174 -29.35 8.09 2.45
C GLY A 174 -27.91 7.65 2.71
N ILE A 175 -27.28 6.96 1.74
CA ILE A 175 -25.90 6.50 1.83
C ILE A 175 -25.00 7.49 1.10
N GLY A 176 -23.90 7.89 1.76
CA GLY A 176 -22.89 8.77 1.17
C GLY A 176 -22.25 8.17 -0.08
N PHE A 177 -22.06 8.99 -1.09
CA PHE A 177 -21.43 8.64 -2.36
C PHE A 177 -20.57 9.79 -2.83
N HIS A 178 -19.26 9.56 -2.95
CA HIS A 178 -18.29 10.62 -3.26
C HIS A 178 -17.13 10.07 -4.09
N HIS A 179 -16.30 10.99 -4.61
CA HIS A 179 -15.15 10.63 -5.41
C HIS A 179 -14.09 9.84 -4.60
N LEU A 180 -13.48 8.87 -5.26
CA LEU A 180 -12.36 8.10 -4.73
C LEU A 180 -11.04 8.77 -5.16
N PRO A 181 -10.25 9.35 -4.23
CA PRO A 181 -8.97 9.96 -4.55
C PRO A 181 -7.95 8.93 -5.06
N GLN A 182 -7.25 9.27 -6.15
CA GLN A 182 -6.35 8.33 -6.85
C GLN A 182 -5.05 8.99 -7.28
N ALA A 183 -3.92 8.35 -7.05
CA ALA A 183 -2.61 8.71 -7.59
C ALA A 183 -2.52 8.33 -9.08
N ARG A 184 -3.37 8.93 -9.89
CA ARG A 184 -3.50 8.69 -11.33
C ARG A 184 -3.82 10.02 -12.02
N ASN A 185 -3.11 10.34 -13.07
CA ASN A 185 -3.22 11.62 -13.75
C ASN A 185 -4.56 11.77 -14.48
N SER A 186 -5.48 12.55 -13.94
CA SER A 186 -6.73 12.94 -14.63
C SER A 186 -6.48 13.98 -15.73
N VAL A 187 -5.42 14.78 -15.60
CA VAL A 187 -4.79 15.62 -16.61
C VAL A 187 -3.29 15.36 -16.58
N ALA A 188 -2.50 15.81 -17.56
CA ALA A 188 -1.04 15.66 -17.55
C ALA A 188 -0.43 16.35 -16.32
N TYR A 189 0.48 15.65 -15.61
CA TYR A 189 1.10 16.16 -14.39
C TYR A 189 2.44 15.49 -14.09
N GLY A 190 3.41 16.26 -13.59
CA GLY A 190 4.70 15.72 -13.15
C GLY A 190 5.46 14.97 -14.25
N GLY A 191 5.42 15.45 -15.49
CA GLY A 191 6.04 14.80 -16.65
C GLY A 191 5.34 13.53 -17.14
N ARG A 192 4.22 13.12 -16.52
CA ARG A 192 3.45 11.93 -16.89
C ARG A 192 2.19 12.31 -17.67
N ALA A 193 1.85 11.52 -18.67
CA ALA A 193 0.68 11.74 -19.49
C ALA A 193 -0.63 11.58 -18.73
N GLN A 194 -1.70 12.16 -19.26
CA GLN A 194 -3.07 11.92 -18.82
C GLN A 194 -3.47 10.45 -18.99
N CYS A 195 -4.28 9.92 -18.09
CA CYS A 195 -4.85 8.58 -18.14
C CYS A 195 -5.70 8.38 -19.39
N ARG A 196 -5.47 7.28 -20.11
CA ARG A 196 -6.22 6.88 -21.31
C ARG A 196 -7.42 5.95 -21.02
N ALA A 197 -7.79 5.80 -19.75
CA ALA A 197 -8.94 4.99 -19.33
C ALA A 197 -8.93 3.54 -19.86
N CYS A 198 -7.74 2.94 -20.01
CA CYS A 198 -7.55 1.62 -20.64
C CYS A 198 -7.94 0.42 -19.75
N GLY A 199 -8.30 0.64 -18.47
CA GLY A 199 -8.70 -0.43 -17.54
C GLY A 199 -7.56 -1.39 -17.11
N THR A 200 -6.28 -1.08 -17.41
CA THR A 200 -5.13 -1.94 -17.09
C THR A 200 -4.24 -1.34 -16.01
N CYS A 201 -4.86 -0.80 -14.93
CA CYS A 201 -4.15 -0.06 -13.88
C CYS A 201 -3.07 -0.88 -13.16
N HIS A 202 -3.21 -2.21 -13.05
CA HIS A 202 -2.19 -3.08 -12.44
C HIS A 202 -0.86 -3.09 -13.21
N VAL A 203 -0.84 -2.61 -14.44
CA VAL A 203 0.38 -2.51 -15.24
C VAL A 203 0.66 -1.08 -15.69
N CYS A 204 -0.37 -0.32 -16.01
CA CYS A 204 -0.39 1.06 -16.47
C CYS A 204 0.62 1.33 -17.61
N PRO A 205 0.30 0.94 -18.86
CA PRO A 205 1.23 1.06 -19.99
C PRO A 205 1.53 2.52 -20.40
N THR A 206 0.72 3.48 -19.93
CA THR A 206 0.88 4.91 -20.26
C THR A 206 1.64 5.70 -19.18
N GLY A 207 1.97 5.08 -18.03
CA GLY A 207 2.60 5.76 -16.90
C GLY A 207 1.71 6.79 -16.18
N ALA A 208 0.44 6.92 -16.56
CA ALA A 208 -0.47 7.88 -15.95
C ALA A 208 -0.75 7.59 -14.46
N LYS A 209 -0.78 6.32 -14.06
CA LYS A 209 -0.81 5.93 -12.65
C LYS A 209 0.57 6.12 -12.03
N ALA A 210 0.64 6.80 -10.89
CA ALA A 210 1.90 6.93 -10.15
C ALA A 210 2.41 5.55 -9.73
N SER A 211 3.69 5.33 -9.95
CA SER A 211 4.47 4.25 -9.34
C SER A 211 5.85 4.79 -9.04
N ILE A 212 6.45 4.30 -7.98
CA ILE A 212 7.69 4.90 -7.43
C ILE A 212 8.86 4.81 -8.41
N ASP A 213 8.89 3.78 -9.28
CA ASP A 213 9.87 3.64 -10.36
C ASP A 213 9.78 4.77 -11.41
N LEU A 214 8.61 5.38 -11.58
CA LEU A 214 8.38 6.47 -12.55
C LEU A 214 8.39 7.86 -11.90
N THR A 215 8.19 7.96 -10.59
CA THR A 215 8.03 9.24 -9.91
C THR A 215 9.23 9.57 -9.02
N HIS A 216 9.43 8.84 -7.94
CA HIS A 216 10.42 9.18 -6.92
C HIS A 216 11.82 8.67 -7.21
N VAL A 217 11.96 7.48 -7.80
CA VAL A 217 13.26 6.87 -8.09
C VAL A 217 14.08 7.72 -9.08
N PRO A 218 13.57 8.11 -10.25
CA PRO A 218 14.33 8.95 -11.17
C PRO A 218 14.69 10.31 -10.55
N ALA A 219 13.77 10.91 -9.81
CA ALA A 219 14.02 12.17 -9.12
C ALA A 219 15.06 12.05 -7.99
N ALA A 220 15.10 10.92 -7.29
CA ALA A 220 16.08 10.64 -6.25
C ALA A 220 17.49 10.51 -6.86
N GLU A 221 17.64 9.72 -7.91
CA GLU A 221 18.92 9.54 -8.63
C GLU A 221 19.41 10.86 -9.25
N ALA A 222 18.49 11.68 -9.77
CA ALA A 222 18.81 13.00 -10.33
C ALA A 222 19.38 13.99 -9.29
N THR A 223 19.21 13.77 -7.98
CA THR A 223 19.86 14.58 -6.95
C THR A 223 21.38 14.41 -6.92
N GLY A 224 21.94 13.36 -7.54
CA GLY A 224 23.36 12.99 -7.44
C GLY A 224 23.78 12.45 -6.05
N ASN A 225 22.84 12.36 -5.10
CA ASN A 225 23.08 11.89 -3.73
C ASN A 225 22.56 10.48 -3.47
N VAL A 226 21.80 9.91 -4.38
CA VAL A 226 21.14 8.61 -4.22
C VAL A 226 21.63 7.61 -5.25
N ARG A 227 21.99 6.41 -4.79
CA ARG A 227 22.32 5.27 -5.64
C ARG A 227 21.40 4.10 -5.31
N ILE A 228 20.71 3.56 -6.33
CA ILE A 228 19.81 2.42 -6.16
C ILE A 228 20.43 1.19 -6.83
N LEU A 229 20.64 0.14 -6.05
CA LEU A 229 21.13 -1.16 -6.49
C LEU A 229 19.94 -2.12 -6.60
N SER A 230 19.56 -2.47 -7.82
CA SER A 230 18.57 -3.53 -8.09
C SER A 230 19.19 -4.91 -8.02
N ASP A 231 18.36 -5.94 -7.87
CA ASP A 231 18.75 -7.34 -7.68
C ASP A 231 19.67 -7.58 -6.47
N ALA A 232 19.77 -6.62 -5.55
CA ALA A 232 20.58 -6.64 -4.34
C ALA A 232 19.71 -7.02 -3.13
N THR A 233 19.60 -8.32 -2.86
CA THR A 233 18.80 -8.84 -1.74
C THR A 233 19.56 -8.75 -0.43
N VAL A 234 19.05 -7.97 0.52
CA VAL A 234 19.61 -7.93 1.88
C VAL A 234 19.24 -9.23 2.61
N LEU A 235 20.25 -9.91 3.10
CA LEU A 235 20.15 -11.23 3.76
C LEU A 235 19.98 -11.09 5.26
N ARG A 236 20.71 -10.14 5.88
CA ARG A 236 20.71 -9.84 7.32
C ARG A 236 21.34 -8.47 7.59
N LEU A 237 21.05 -7.93 8.77
CA LEU A 237 21.73 -6.76 9.34
C LEU A 237 22.68 -7.26 10.44
N GLU A 238 23.94 -6.87 10.38
CA GLU A 238 24.93 -7.22 11.38
C GLU A 238 25.14 -6.03 12.32
N VAL A 239 25.23 -6.31 13.61
CA VAL A 239 25.32 -5.30 14.68
C VAL A 239 26.66 -5.34 15.39
N ASP A 240 27.06 -4.19 15.92
CA ASP A 240 28.11 -4.03 16.90
C ASP A 240 27.59 -3.29 18.15
N ARG A 241 28.49 -2.76 18.98
CA ARG A 241 28.11 -2.04 20.20
C ARG A 241 27.36 -0.73 19.93
N SER A 242 27.46 -0.16 18.75
CA SER A 242 26.85 1.12 18.37
C SER A 242 25.48 0.97 17.69
N GLY A 243 25.08 -0.25 17.32
CA GLY A 243 23.85 -0.57 16.60
C GLY A 243 24.12 -1.38 15.35
N VAL A 244 23.38 -1.16 14.24
CA VAL A 244 23.64 -1.80 12.95
C VAL A 244 24.95 -1.26 12.38
N ALA A 245 25.92 -2.14 12.16
CA ALA A 245 27.21 -1.83 11.55
C ALA A 245 27.16 -1.93 10.03
N ARG A 246 26.43 -2.93 9.49
CA ARG A 246 26.35 -3.18 8.06
C ARG A 246 25.12 -3.99 7.65
N ALA A 247 24.69 -3.78 6.41
CA ALA A 247 23.76 -4.64 5.72
C ALA A 247 24.54 -5.65 4.85
N VAL A 248 24.32 -6.95 5.06
CA VAL A 248 24.87 -8.01 4.22
C VAL A 248 23.85 -8.32 3.13
N TYR A 249 24.28 -8.24 1.88
CA TYR A 249 23.42 -8.45 0.73
C TYR A 249 24.09 -9.32 -0.35
N ALA A 250 23.31 -9.90 -1.23
CA ALA A 250 23.82 -10.65 -2.37
C ALA A 250 23.02 -10.33 -3.65
N TYR A 251 23.72 -10.42 -4.78
CA TYR A 251 23.11 -10.49 -6.10
C TYR A 251 22.71 -11.95 -6.44
N PRO A 252 22.11 -12.23 -7.59
CA PRO A 252 21.79 -13.61 -8.01
C PRO A 252 22.99 -14.57 -8.09
N ASP A 253 24.22 -14.05 -8.08
CA ASP A 253 25.45 -14.84 -7.97
C ASP A 253 25.67 -15.47 -6.57
N ARG A 254 24.85 -15.09 -5.58
CA ARG A 254 24.89 -15.54 -4.18
C ARG A 254 26.18 -15.18 -3.43
N VAL A 255 26.99 -14.28 -3.99
CA VAL A 255 28.19 -13.78 -3.30
C VAL A 255 27.79 -12.70 -2.31
N GLU A 256 28.12 -12.89 -1.03
CA GLU A 256 27.83 -11.90 0.00
C GLU A 256 28.69 -10.64 -0.18
N ARG A 257 28.04 -9.50 -0.06
CA ARG A 257 28.62 -8.16 -0.08
C ARG A 257 28.09 -7.36 1.10
N GLN A 258 28.74 -6.25 1.40
CA GLN A 258 28.42 -5.43 2.57
C GLN A 258 28.24 -3.96 2.18
N ALA A 259 27.26 -3.33 2.80
CA ALA A 259 27.05 -1.88 2.77
C ALA A 259 27.09 -1.36 4.21
N SER A 260 27.94 -0.34 4.44
CA SER A 260 28.06 0.36 5.71
C SER A 260 27.37 1.72 5.63
N ALA A 261 26.75 2.14 6.71
CA ALA A 261 26.12 3.46 6.83
C ALA A 261 26.04 3.91 8.29
N ARG A 262 25.81 5.21 8.51
CA ARG A 262 25.55 5.72 9.86
C ARG A 262 24.14 5.39 10.33
N ILE A 263 23.16 5.39 9.40
CA ILE A 263 21.76 5.06 9.66
C ILE A 263 21.30 4.00 8.67
N PHE A 264 20.51 3.05 9.16
CA PHE A 264 19.87 2.00 8.37
C PHE A 264 18.35 2.16 8.42
N VAL A 265 17.69 1.96 7.28
CA VAL A 265 16.24 2.05 7.13
C VAL A 265 15.71 0.76 6.51
N ALA A 266 14.95 -0.03 7.24
CA ALA A 266 14.22 -1.16 6.69
C ALA A 266 12.87 -0.67 6.12
N ALA A 267 12.73 -0.70 4.80
CA ALA A 267 11.58 -0.24 4.01
C ALA A 267 11.07 -1.30 3.03
N ALA A 268 11.30 -2.58 3.34
CA ALA A 268 10.97 -3.73 2.50
C ALA A 268 9.50 -4.21 2.62
N GLY A 269 8.64 -3.45 3.32
CA GLY A 269 7.25 -3.80 3.60
C GLY A 269 7.07 -4.65 4.86
N ALA A 270 5.83 -4.76 5.36
CA ALA A 270 5.55 -5.33 6.68
C ALA A 270 6.06 -6.78 6.84
N VAL A 271 5.89 -7.62 5.83
CA VAL A 271 6.32 -9.04 5.88
C VAL A 271 7.84 -9.16 5.81
N GLU A 272 8.49 -8.49 4.86
CA GLU A 272 9.93 -8.64 4.66
C GLU A 272 10.75 -7.86 5.69
N ASN A 273 10.25 -6.74 6.24
CA ASN A 273 10.89 -6.09 7.38
C ASN A 273 10.93 -7.03 8.60
N ALA A 274 9.80 -7.64 8.95
CA ALA A 274 9.75 -8.61 10.04
C ALA A 274 10.69 -9.80 9.78
N ARG A 275 10.66 -10.35 8.56
CA ARG A 275 11.55 -11.45 8.17
C ARG A 275 13.02 -11.06 8.29
N LEU A 276 13.41 -9.88 7.78
CA LEU A 276 14.79 -9.37 7.86
C LEU A 276 15.26 -9.25 9.30
N LEU A 277 14.43 -8.68 10.18
CA LEU A 277 14.77 -8.55 11.60
C LEU A 277 14.95 -9.90 12.28
N LEU A 278 14.07 -10.86 12.02
CA LEU A 278 14.18 -12.23 12.55
C LEU A 278 15.42 -12.97 12.00
N LEU A 279 15.77 -12.77 10.72
CA LEU A 279 17.00 -13.33 10.12
C LEU A 279 18.28 -12.69 10.66
N SER A 280 18.17 -11.49 11.26
CA SER A 280 19.28 -10.74 11.85
C SER A 280 19.51 -11.09 13.34
N ALA A 281 19.08 -12.28 13.78
CA ALA A 281 19.37 -12.78 15.12
C ALA A 281 20.87 -12.88 15.37
N SER A 282 21.31 -12.56 16.59
CA SER A 282 22.70 -12.59 17.03
C SER A 282 22.77 -12.87 18.53
N PRO A 283 23.94 -13.15 19.12
CA PRO A 283 24.04 -13.39 20.57
C PRO A 283 23.43 -12.26 21.43
N GLY A 284 23.53 -11.00 20.99
CA GLY A 284 22.88 -9.86 21.66
C GLY A 284 21.40 -9.68 21.37
N HIS A 285 20.88 -10.35 20.33
CA HIS A 285 19.51 -10.27 19.85
C HIS A 285 19.00 -11.67 19.44
N PRO A 286 18.88 -12.63 20.37
CA PRO A 286 18.61 -14.04 20.04
C PRO A 286 17.24 -14.26 19.38
N GLU A 287 16.25 -13.43 19.70
CA GLU A 287 14.90 -13.50 19.15
C GLU A 287 14.71 -12.62 17.89
N GLY A 288 15.80 -12.13 17.30
CA GLY A 288 15.79 -11.20 16.18
C GLY A 288 16.16 -9.77 16.56
N LEU A 289 16.63 -9.00 15.58
CA LEU A 289 17.02 -7.61 15.76
C LEU A 289 15.82 -6.73 16.06
N ALA A 290 15.98 -5.71 16.91
CA ALA A 290 14.92 -4.80 17.35
C ALA A 290 13.70 -5.50 18.00
N ASN A 291 13.87 -6.69 18.56
CA ASN A 291 12.79 -7.53 19.06
C ASN A 291 12.77 -7.73 20.59
N ARG A 292 13.28 -6.78 21.35
CA ARG A 292 13.25 -6.83 22.82
C ARG A 292 11.84 -6.88 23.40
N SER A 293 10.86 -6.27 22.71
CA SER A 293 9.44 -6.34 23.07
C SER A 293 8.79 -7.69 22.74
N GLY A 294 9.41 -8.56 21.91
CA GLY A 294 8.80 -9.77 21.37
C GLY A 294 7.73 -9.53 20.30
N LEU A 295 7.61 -8.29 19.80
CA LEU A 295 6.54 -7.89 18.88
C LEU A 295 6.96 -7.85 17.41
N VAL A 296 8.22 -8.06 17.08
CA VAL A 296 8.63 -8.21 15.67
C VAL A 296 7.93 -9.42 15.04
N GLY A 297 7.23 -9.17 13.95
CA GLY A 297 6.41 -10.16 13.27
C GLY A 297 5.03 -10.42 13.88
N LYS A 298 4.70 -9.84 15.04
CA LYS A 298 3.38 -9.97 15.68
C LYS A 298 2.40 -8.90 15.23
N LEU A 299 1.11 -9.10 15.54
CA LEU A 299 0.04 -8.13 15.29
C LEU A 299 -0.14 -7.84 13.78
N PHE A 300 0.13 -8.84 12.93
CA PHE A 300 -0.09 -8.71 11.49
C PHE A 300 -1.56 -8.48 11.18
N MET A 301 -1.85 -7.49 10.37
CA MET A 301 -3.19 -7.08 9.94
C MET A 301 -3.26 -6.97 8.42
N SER A 302 -4.49 -7.07 7.91
CA SER A 302 -4.87 -6.67 6.55
C SER A 302 -6.27 -6.08 6.59
N HIS A 303 -6.87 -5.76 5.44
CA HIS A 303 -8.30 -5.48 5.39
C HIS A 303 -9.04 -6.74 4.95
N PRO A 304 -9.86 -7.36 5.81
CA PRO A 304 -10.83 -8.36 5.38
C PRO A 304 -11.76 -7.76 4.33
N SER A 305 -11.99 -8.49 3.25
CA SER A 305 -12.69 -7.95 2.09
C SER A 305 -13.63 -8.98 1.47
N VAL A 306 -14.76 -8.51 0.97
CA VAL A 306 -15.74 -9.28 0.21
C VAL A 306 -16.28 -8.42 -0.92
N ASP A 307 -16.34 -8.97 -2.13
CA ASP A 307 -17.04 -8.34 -3.25
C ASP A 307 -18.49 -8.84 -3.27
N VAL A 308 -19.47 -7.94 -3.32
CA VAL A 308 -20.88 -8.29 -3.55
C VAL A 308 -21.23 -7.89 -4.96
N THR A 309 -21.62 -8.84 -5.80
CA THR A 309 -21.95 -8.61 -7.22
C THR A 309 -23.39 -8.95 -7.53
N ALA A 310 -23.95 -8.30 -8.54
CA ALA A 310 -25.31 -8.58 -9.01
C ALA A 310 -25.41 -8.41 -10.54
N ARG A 311 -26.41 -9.05 -11.15
CA ARG A 311 -26.69 -8.91 -12.57
C ARG A 311 -27.58 -7.71 -12.82
N ALA A 312 -27.10 -6.79 -13.65
CA ALA A 312 -27.85 -5.63 -14.12
C ALA A 312 -28.76 -5.98 -15.29
N LYS A 313 -29.90 -5.31 -15.39
CA LYS A 313 -30.84 -5.46 -16.53
C LYS A 313 -30.26 -4.95 -17.85
N GLN A 314 -29.35 -3.96 -17.78
CA GLN A 314 -28.76 -3.28 -18.92
C GLN A 314 -27.23 -3.37 -18.90
N ASN A 315 -26.56 -2.99 -20.00
CA ASN A 315 -25.12 -2.88 -20.04
C ASN A 315 -24.65 -1.74 -19.14
N VAL A 316 -23.64 -1.98 -18.30
CA VAL A 316 -23.08 -1.01 -17.35
C VAL A 316 -21.71 -0.47 -17.77
N TYR A 317 -21.24 -0.85 -18.96
CA TYR A 317 -20.00 -0.35 -19.59
C TYR A 317 -18.76 -0.42 -18.70
N PRO A 318 -18.41 -1.60 -18.17
CA PRO A 318 -17.27 -1.74 -17.25
C PRO A 318 -15.92 -1.44 -17.91
N TYR A 319 -14.89 -1.26 -17.09
CA TYR A 319 -13.49 -1.05 -17.48
C TYR A 319 -13.19 0.22 -18.29
N ARG A 320 -14.12 1.19 -18.34
CA ARG A 320 -13.99 2.39 -19.15
C ARG A 320 -13.20 3.52 -18.52
N ILE A 321 -13.06 3.52 -17.16
CA ILE A 321 -12.48 4.65 -16.44
C ILE A 321 -11.51 4.21 -15.31
N GLY A 322 -11.05 2.99 -15.35
CA GLY A 322 -10.27 2.33 -14.32
C GLY A 322 -11.09 1.33 -13.54
N PHE A 323 -10.66 0.97 -12.33
CA PHE A 323 -11.33 -0.05 -11.53
C PHE A 323 -12.47 0.52 -10.70
N SER A 324 -12.30 1.73 -10.16
CA SER A 324 -13.31 2.47 -9.40
C SER A 324 -13.03 3.97 -9.49
N THR A 325 -14.07 4.79 -9.33
CA THR A 325 -13.98 6.24 -9.26
C THR A 325 -14.82 6.81 -8.12
N ALA A 326 -15.58 5.97 -7.43
CA ALA A 326 -16.46 6.34 -6.33
C ALA A 326 -16.38 5.38 -5.15
N MET A 327 -16.74 5.89 -3.97
CA MET A 327 -16.79 5.13 -2.73
C MET A 327 -17.76 5.74 -1.71
N SER A 328 -17.98 5.02 -0.60
CA SER A 328 -18.60 5.55 0.61
C SER A 328 -17.72 5.29 1.83
N ARG A 329 -17.45 6.34 2.62
CA ARG A 329 -16.72 6.28 3.90
C ARG A 329 -17.64 6.42 5.11
N GLN A 330 -18.91 6.66 4.92
CA GLN A 330 -19.89 6.88 5.99
C GLN A 330 -19.77 5.85 7.12
N PHE A 331 -19.68 4.58 6.79
CA PHE A 331 -19.63 3.48 7.75
C PHE A 331 -18.25 3.30 8.43
N ALA A 332 -17.27 4.10 8.05
CA ALA A 332 -15.99 4.14 8.74
C ALA A 332 -15.93 5.23 9.82
N VAL A 333 -16.79 6.25 9.74
CA VAL A 333 -16.74 7.43 10.60
C VAL A 333 -17.97 7.51 11.53
N GLU A 334 -19.19 7.40 10.97
CA GLU A 334 -20.44 7.56 11.69
C GLU A 334 -20.86 6.27 12.41
N ARG A 335 -20.03 5.74 13.31
CA ARG A 335 -20.42 4.55 14.08
C ARG A 335 -19.65 4.37 15.36
N ASP A 336 -20.27 3.71 16.32
CA ASP A 336 -19.60 3.15 17.47
C ASP A 336 -18.80 1.90 17.07
N ARG A 337 -17.48 1.99 17.23
CA ARG A 337 -16.53 0.92 16.88
C ARG A 337 -16.19 0.03 18.06
N SER A 338 -16.82 0.20 19.22
CA SER A 338 -16.53 -0.61 20.41
C SER A 338 -16.82 -2.10 20.23
N THR A 339 -17.81 -2.46 19.41
CA THR A 339 -18.29 -3.84 19.25
C THR A 339 -18.04 -4.44 17.86
N ARG A 340 -17.89 -3.63 16.81
CA ARG A 340 -17.75 -4.08 15.42
C ARG A 340 -16.94 -3.09 14.58
N GLY A 341 -16.21 -3.60 13.60
CA GLY A 341 -15.28 -2.84 12.77
C GLY A 341 -15.96 -1.82 11.86
N ALA A 342 -15.21 -0.78 11.54
CA ALA A 342 -15.51 0.14 10.46
C ALA A 342 -15.35 -0.54 9.09
N PHE A 343 -16.08 -0.05 8.07
CA PHE A 343 -15.91 -0.52 6.70
C PHE A 343 -16.11 0.59 5.67
N LEU A 344 -15.50 0.41 4.50
CA LEU A 344 -15.68 1.23 3.32
C LEU A 344 -16.43 0.42 2.24
N LEU A 345 -17.18 1.13 1.40
CA LEU A 345 -17.78 0.58 0.19
C LEU A 345 -17.11 1.20 -1.03
N GLU A 346 -16.46 0.40 -1.83
CA GLU A 346 -15.90 0.78 -3.14
C GLU A 346 -16.84 0.36 -4.24
N PHE A 347 -17.27 1.29 -5.09
CA PHE A 347 -18.15 1.01 -6.23
C PHE A 347 -17.32 0.64 -7.45
N LEU A 348 -17.44 -0.64 -7.90
CA LEU A 348 -16.57 -1.20 -8.91
C LEU A 348 -17.00 -0.83 -10.33
N ASN A 349 -16.07 -0.23 -11.09
CA ASN A 349 -16.18 -0.07 -12.54
C ASN A 349 -15.63 -1.30 -13.30
N SER A 350 -15.24 -2.34 -12.59
CA SER A 350 -14.55 -3.52 -13.11
C SER A 350 -15.24 -4.84 -12.73
N ALA A 351 -16.54 -4.78 -12.41
CA ALA A 351 -17.29 -5.96 -12.01
C ALA A 351 -17.63 -6.88 -13.21
N GLY A 352 -17.58 -8.17 -12.95
CA GLY A 352 -17.93 -9.21 -13.93
C GLY A 352 -16.78 -9.66 -14.84
N PRO A 353 -17.02 -10.74 -15.60
CA PRO A 353 -15.97 -11.32 -16.43
C PRO A 353 -15.66 -10.45 -17.65
N LYS A 354 -14.40 -10.43 -18.04
CA LYS A 354 -13.95 -9.85 -19.30
C LYS A 354 -14.24 -10.78 -20.48
N PRO A 355 -14.26 -10.28 -21.73
CA PRO A 355 -14.51 -11.13 -22.91
C PRO A 355 -13.57 -12.33 -23.02
N GLU A 356 -12.28 -12.15 -22.75
CA GLU A 356 -11.30 -13.23 -22.74
C GLU A 356 -11.56 -14.28 -21.65
N GLU A 357 -12.07 -13.87 -20.51
CA GLU A 357 -12.44 -14.78 -19.41
C GLU A 357 -13.69 -15.61 -19.78
N ILE A 358 -14.67 -14.97 -20.43
CA ILE A 358 -15.84 -15.66 -20.98
C ILE A 358 -15.42 -16.68 -22.03
N ALA A 359 -14.51 -16.30 -22.94
CA ALA A 359 -14.01 -17.19 -23.98
C ALA A 359 -13.34 -18.44 -23.40
N VAL A 360 -12.46 -18.26 -22.43
CA VAL A 360 -11.75 -19.38 -21.79
C VAL A 360 -12.70 -20.27 -20.99
N SER A 361 -13.61 -19.68 -20.20
CA SER A 361 -14.48 -20.44 -19.30
C SER A 361 -15.60 -21.19 -20.04
N SER A 362 -16.16 -20.58 -21.09
CA SER A 362 -17.26 -21.19 -21.88
C SER A 362 -16.80 -22.27 -22.85
N ARG A 363 -15.52 -22.24 -23.28
CA ARG A 363 -14.99 -23.10 -24.34
C ARG A 363 -15.75 -23.03 -25.68
N LEU A 364 -16.52 -21.94 -25.87
CA LEU A 364 -17.27 -21.70 -27.10
C LEU A 364 -16.39 -21.03 -28.16
N THR A 365 -16.77 -21.15 -29.43
CA THR A 365 -16.14 -20.51 -30.58
C THR A 365 -17.18 -19.88 -31.51
N GLY A 366 -16.73 -19.04 -32.46
CA GLY A 366 -17.57 -18.47 -33.51
C GLY A 366 -18.78 -17.67 -32.98
N THR A 367 -19.92 -17.89 -33.58
CA THR A 367 -21.17 -17.17 -33.27
C THR A 367 -21.66 -17.43 -31.85
N ALA A 368 -21.52 -18.67 -31.36
CA ALA A 368 -21.92 -19.04 -29.99
C ALA A 368 -21.09 -18.28 -28.94
N LEU A 369 -19.78 -18.14 -29.14
CA LEU A 369 -18.93 -17.32 -28.25
C LEU A 369 -19.34 -15.84 -28.29
N ARG A 370 -19.59 -15.29 -29.49
CA ARG A 370 -20.03 -13.90 -29.64
C ARG A 370 -21.33 -13.63 -28.90
N GLN A 371 -22.31 -14.50 -29.02
CA GLN A 371 -23.57 -14.40 -28.28
C GLN A 371 -23.34 -14.45 -26.77
N ARG A 372 -22.54 -15.39 -26.28
CA ARG A 372 -22.23 -15.54 -24.87
C ARG A 372 -21.53 -14.27 -24.29
N VAL A 373 -20.60 -13.69 -25.03
CA VAL A 373 -19.96 -12.43 -24.65
C VAL A 373 -20.98 -11.29 -24.61
N GLN A 374 -21.88 -11.17 -25.57
CA GLN A 374 -22.94 -10.14 -25.57
C GLN A 374 -23.92 -10.29 -24.40
N GLU A 375 -24.19 -11.51 -23.96
CA GLU A 375 -25.07 -11.80 -22.83
C GLU A 375 -24.45 -11.53 -21.47
N GLU A 376 -23.14 -11.76 -21.30
CA GLU A 376 -22.47 -11.72 -20.00
C GLU A 376 -21.62 -10.49 -19.78
N PHE A 377 -20.89 -10.04 -20.80
CA PHE A 377 -20.00 -8.90 -20.66
C PHE A 377 -20.79 -7.61 -20.45
N GLY A 378 -20.38 -6.86 -19.42
CA GLY A 378 -21.01 -5.59 -19.09
C GLY A 378 -22.38 -5.72 -18.40
N ARG A 379 -22.72 -6.87 -17.86
CA ARG A 379 -23.98 -7.12 -17.16
C ARG A 379 -23.83 -7.28 -15.65
N ARG A 380 -22.68 -6.93 -15.07
CA ARG A 380 -22.45 -7.05 -13.63
C ARG A 380 -22.16 -5.69 -13.01
N LEU A 381 -22.79 -5.43 -11.86
CA LEU A 381 -22.43 -4.38 -10.90
C LEU A 381 -21.74 -5.04 -9.71
N GLY A 382 -20.84 -4.33 -9.06
CA GLY A 382 -20.10 -4.84 -7.93
C GLY A 382 -19.79 -3.76 -6.89
N ILE A 383 -19.82 -4.14 -5.63
CA ILE A 383 -19.41 -3.32 -4.50
C ILE A 383 -18.37 -4.13 -3.73
N ARG A 384 -17.16 -3.60 -3.60
CA ARG A 384 -16.11 -4.16 -2.75
C ARG A 384 -16.18 -3.54 -1.37
N ILE A 385 -16.10 -4.39 -0.37
CA ILE A 385 -16.08 -4.01 1.04
C ILE A 385 -14.65 -4.11 1.53
N TYR A 386 -14.15 -3.06 2.19
CA TYR A 386 -12.93 -3.09 3.00
C TYR A 386 -13.32 -2.91 4.45
N CYS A 387 -13.00 -3.90 5.28
CA CYS A 387 -13.25 -3.83 6.70
C CYS A 387 -11.95 -3.55 7.46
N GLU A 388 -12.02 -2.73 8.49
CA GLU A 388 -10.91 -2.56 9.42
C GLU A 388 -10.62 -3.87 10.15
N GLN A 389 -9.37 -4.03 10.58
CA GLN A 389 -8.96 -5.14 11.43
C GLN A 389 -8.22 -4.61 12.66
N LEU A 390 -8.56 -5.17 13.82
CA LEU A 390 -7.83 -4.90 15.07
C LEU A 390 -6.57 -5.78 15.15
N PRO A 391 -5.51 -5.29 15.81
CA PRO A 391 -4.30 -6.08 16.03
C PRO A 391 -4.61 -7.32 16.89
N ASP A 392 -4.11 -8.48 16.44
CA ASP A 392 -4.23 -9.76 17.13
C ASP A 392 -2.86 -10.43 17.24
N PRO A 393 -2.36 -10.74 18.46
CA PRO A 393 -1.09 -11.44 18.63
C PRO A 393 -0.99 -12.81 17.93
N ALA A 394 -2.13 -13.45 17.68
CA ALA A 394 -2.20 -14.72 16.95
C ALA A 394 -1.88 -14.54 15.45
N ASN A 395 -2.11 -13.35 14.90
CA ASN A 395 -1.73 -13.03 13.53
C ASN A 395 -0.25 -12.61 13.48
N SER A 396 0.54 -13.33 12.71
CA SER A 396 2.01 -13.14 12.78
C SER A 396 2.74 -13.53 11.51
N ILE A 397 3.94 -12.98 11.40
CA ILE A 397 4.99 -13.39 10.48
C ILE A 397 6.08 -14.05 11.30
N SER A 398 6.44 -15.27 10.95
CA SER A 398 7.54 -16.03 11.56
C SER A 398 8.42 -16.64 10.47
N LEU A 399 9.48 -17.34 10.85
CA LEU A 399 10.37 -18.03 9.93
C LEU A 399 9.99 -19.52 9.81
N ASN A 400 9.84 -20.00 8.58
CA ASN A 400 9.77 -21.44 8.31
C ASN A 400 11.17 -21.97 7.97
N HIS A 401 11.83 -22.59 8.93
CA HIS A 401 13.19 -23.11 8.78
C HIS A 401 13.30 -24.35 7.87
N ARG A 402 12.17 -25.02 7.58
CA ARG A 402 12.15 -26.21 6.70
C ARG A 402 12.18 -25.85 5.23
N LEU A 403 11.68 -24.67 4.86
CA LEU A 403 11.64 -24.20 3.48
C LEU A 403 12.60 -23.02 3.32
N LYS A 404 13.39 -23.05 2.25
CA LYS A 404 14.39 -22.02 1.95
C LYS A 404 14.04 -21.24 0.69
N ASP A 405 14.43 -19.96 0.68
CA ASP A 405 14.37 -19.13 -0.51
C ASP A 405 15.56 -19.38 -1.46
N PHE A 406 15.66 -18.60 -2.53
CA PHE A 406 16.77 -18.67 -3.49
C PHE A 406 18.15 -18.54 -2.84
N PHE A 407 18.28 -17.72 -1.79
CA PHE A 407 19.55 -17.48 -1.10
C PHE A 407 19.83 -18.42 0.06
N GLY A 408 18.98 -19.43 0.29
CA GLY A 408 19.13 -20.39 1.37
C GLY A 408 18.59 -19.93 2.73
N ASN A 409 17.92 -18.78 2.80
CA ASN A 409 17.33 -18.28 4.03
C ASN A 409 15.94 -18.88 4.30
N PRO A 410 15.54 -19.07 5.57
CA PRO A 410 14.17 -19.43 5.94
C PRO A 410 13.14 -18.50 5.29
N VAL A 411 12.06 -19.08 4.74
CA VAL A 411 10.98 -18.30 4.14
C VAL A 411 10.01 -17.77 5.20
N PRO A 412 9.25 -16.70 4.91
CA PRO A 412 8.23 -16.23 5.86
C PRO A 412 7.08 -17.23 5.95
N HIS A 413 6.59 -17.45 7.19
CA HIS A 413 5.33 -18.13 7.49
C HIS A 413 4.33 -17.07 7.96
N ILE A 414 3.17 -17.00 7.31
CA ILE A 414 2.15 -15.99 7.56
C ILE A 414 0.96 -16.67 8.22
N THR A 415 0.70 -16.36 9.48
CA THR A 415 -0.51 -16.79 10.19
C THR A 415 -1.52 -15.67 10.19
N TYR A 416 -2.72 -15.93 9.62
CA TYR A 416 -3.75 -14.90 9.49
C TYR A 416 -5.15 -15.45 9.78
N SER A 417 -5.90 -14.70 10.58
CA SER A 417 -7.28 -15.00 10.95
C SER A 417 -8.04 -13.69 11.18
N ILE A 418 -9.36 -13.75 11.13
CA ILE A 418 -10.26 -12.66 11.53
C ILE A 418 -11.11 -13.11 12.72
N ARG A 419 -11.49 -12.19 13.60
CA ARG A 419 -12.29 -12.41 14.78
C ARG A 419 -13.76 -12.07 14.53
N ARG A 420 -14.57 -12.14 15.60
CA ARG A 420 -15.99 -11.78 15.55
C ARG A 420 -16.19 -10.33 15.16
N TYR A 421 -15.34 -9.43 15.66
CA TYR A 421 -15.37 -8.00 15.38
C TYR A 421 -15.40 -7.69 13.88
N GLU A 422 -14.49 -8.28 13.12
CA GLU A 422 -14.42 -8.10 11.67
C GLU A 422 -15.54 -8.84 10.93
N ARG A 423 -15.92 -10.03 11.41
CA ARG A 423 -17.03 -10.81 10.79
C ARG A 423 -18.37 -10.09 10.90
N ASP A 424 -18.69 -9.53 12.08
CA ASP A 424 -19.95 -8.82 12.30
C ASP A 424 -20.03 -7.57 11.41
N ALA A 425 -18.92 -6.84 11.25
CA ALA A 425 -18.82 -5.70 10.34
C ALA A 425 -19.01 -6.11 8.85
N LEU A 426 -18.41 -7.22 8.44
CA LEU A 426 -18.55 -7.74 7.08
C LEU A 426 -19.99 -8.18 6.77
N GLU A 427 -20.68 -8.82 7.75
CA GLU A 427 -22.08 -9.21 7.55
C GLU A 427 -22.99 -7.99 7.38
N GLU A 428 -22.81 -6.96 8.19
CA GLU A 428 -23.55 -5.71 8.03
C GLU A 428 -23.25 -5.06 6.68
N ALA A 429 -21.98 -4.93 6.32
CA ALA A 429 -21.56 -4.33 5.06
C ALA A 429 -22.13 -5.08 3.84
N LYS A 430 -22.19 -6.42 3.88
CA LYS A 430 -22.86 -7.23 2.86
C LYS A 430 -24.36 -6.93 2.76
N GLN A 431 -25.03 -6.70 3.89
CA GLN A 431 -26.45 -6.31 3.87
C GLN A 431 -26.65 -4.94 3.24
N VAL A 432 -25.80 -3.95 3.58
CA VAL A 432 -25.82 -2.61 2.95
C VAL A 432 -25.59 -2.72 1.45
N ALA A 433 -24.57 -3.45 1.02
CA ALA A 433 -24.29 -3.65 -0.40
C ALA A 433 -25.43 -4.33 -1.16
N ARG A 434 -26.08 -5.34 -0.56
CA ARG A 434 -27.26 -5.99 -1.14
C ARG A 434 -28.42 -5.01 -1.31
N ARG A 435 -28.71 -4.18 -0.29
CA ARG A 435 -29.77 -3.16 -0.38
C ARG A 435 -29.53 -2.17 -1.51
N ILE A 436 -28.28 -1.69 -1.68
CA ILE A 436 -27.91 -0.78 -2.78
C ILE A 436 -28.17 -1.46 -4.13
N LEU A 437 -27.72 -2.71 -4.30
CA LEU A 437 -27.91 -3.46 -5.55
C LEU A 437 -29.39 -3.76 -5.82
N GLN A 438 -30.18 -4.12 -4.79
CA GLN A 438 -31.62 -4.36 -4.92
C GLN A 438 -32.39 -3.11 -5.35
N THR A 439 -32.02 -1.93 -4.83
CA THR A 439 -32.60 -0.63 -5.22
C THR A 439 -32.43 -0.35 -6.74
N LEU A 440 -31.37 -0.91 -7.35
CA LEU A 440 -31.13 -0.84 -8.79
C LEU A 440 -31.93 -1.89 -9.60
N GLY A 441 -32.77 -2.67 -8.95
CA GLY A 441 -33.57 -3.72 -9.60
C GLY A 441 -32.71 -4.83 -10.23
N THR A 442 -31.53 -5.08 -9.66
CA THR A 442 -30.64 -6.16 -10.10
C THR A 442 -31.16 -7.54 -9.71
N THR A 443 -30.66 -8.56 -10.36
CA THR A 443 -30.92 -9.97 -10.06
C THR A 443 -29.61 -10.68 -9.72
N ASP A 444 -29.70 -11.92 -9.24
CA ASP A 444 -28.54 -12.79 -9.00
C ASP A 444 -27.47 -12.09 -8.13
N THR A 445 -27.92 -11.50 -7.01
CA THR A 445 -27.02 -10.85 -6.04
C THR A 445 -26.27 -11.91 -5.23
N ARG A 446 -24.94 -11.92 -5.33
CA ARG A 446 -24.07 -12.91 -4.69
C ARG A 446 -22.91 -12.23 -3.98
N PRO A 447 -22.64 -12.55 -2.70
CA PRO A 447 -21.36 -12.27 -2.09
C PRO A 447 -20.31 -13.23 -2.66
N GLY A 448 -19.13 -12.73 -2.90
CA GLY A 448 -17.94 -13.54 -3.15
C GLY A 448 -17.37 -14.15 -1.87
N ASP A 449 -16.27 -14.86 -2.02
CA ASP A 449 -15.54 -15.43 -0.88
C ASP A 449 -14.87 -14.37 -0.04
N LEU A 450 -14.75 -14.64 1.27
CA LEU A 450 -13.94 -13.85 2.16
C LEU A 450 -12.48 -13.93 1.73
N SER A 451 -11.88 -12.77 1.53
CA SER A 451 -10.45 -12.63 1.26
C SER A 451 -9.82 -11.56 2.14
N ALA A 452 -8.53 -11.44 2.09
CA ALA A 452 -7.79 -10.31 2.63
C ALA A 452 -7.13 -9.56 1.47
N THR A 453 -7.06 -8.24 1.59
CA THR A 453 -6.46 -7.38 0.57
C THR A 453 -4.93 -7.53 0.49
N ALA A 454 -4.29 -6.82 -0.44
CA ALA A 454 -2.84 -6.70 -0.53
C ALA A 454 -2.23 -5.73 0.52
N HIS A 455 -3.02 -5.29 1.50
CA HIS A 455 -2.61 -4.36 2.54
C HIS A 455 -1.95 -5.13 3.70
N GLN A 456 -0.62 -5.16 3.71
CA GLN A 456 0.19 -5.82 4.74
C GLN A 456 0.51 -4.78 5.82
N ILE A 457 -0.07 -4.91 7.01
CA ILE A 457 -0.07 -3.89 8.06
C ILE A 457 0.38 -4.53 9.39
N GLY A 458 1.01 -3.73 10.29
CA GLY A 458 1.55 -4.22 11.55
C GLY A 458 2.85 -5.01 11.35
N THR A 459 3.33 -5.70 12.37
CA THR A 459 4.57 -6.50 12.47
C THR A 459 5.75 -5.82 13.16
N HIS A 460 5.79 -4.49 13.24
CA HIS A 460 6.78 -3.72 14.01
C HIS A 460 6.17 -2.39 14.46
N ARG A 461 5.01 -2.48 15.13
CA ARG A 461 4.17 -1.33 15.49
C ARG A 461 4.90 -0.21 16.23
N MET A 462 4.48 1.04 15.99
CA MET A 462 4.96 2.20 16.74
C MET A 462 4.27 2.35 18.10
N GLY A 463 4.93 3.05 19.02
CA GLY A 463 4.39 3.40 20.32
C GLY A 463 5.39 4.16 21.16
N THR A 464 4.98 4.60 22.36
CA THR A 464 5.84 5.33 23.31
C THR A 464 6.56 4.41 24.30
N ASP A 465 6.00 3.22 24.58
CA ASP A 465 6.58 2.26 25.53
C ASP A 465 7.31 1.14 24.77
N PRO A 466 8.64 0.99 24.96
CA PRO A 466 9.45 -0.04 24.31
C PRO A 466 9.06 -1.48 24.68
N ARG A 467 8.24 -1.68 25.71
CA ARG A 467 7.71 -3.02 26.08
C ARG A 467 6.54 -3.43 25.22
N THR A 468 5.81 -2.48 24.63
CA THR A 468 4.58 -2.71 23.88
C THR A 468 4.64 -2.22 22.44
N SER A 469 5.83 -1.79 21.99
CA SER A 469 6.09 -1.33 20.63
C SER A 469 7.51 -1.68 20.18
N VAL A 470 7.76 -1.59 18.89
CA VAL A 470 9.07 -1.88 18.27
C VAL A 470 9.79 -0.57 17.91
N VAL A 471 9.04 0.42 17.44
CA VAL A 471 9.58 1.72 17.05
C VAL A 471 8.87 2.86 17.80
N ASP A 472 9.55 3.98 17.92
CA ASP A 472 9.01 5.22 18.48
C ASP A 472 8.11 5.97 17.45
N ALA A 473 7.61 7.13 17.84
CA ALA A 473 6.80 8.01 16.98
C ALA A 473 7.54 8.51 15.73
N ASN A 474 8.87 8.48 15.69
CA ASN A 474 9.71 8.85 14.55
C ASN A 474 10.13 7.62 13.72
N LEU A 475 9.58 6.45 14.02
CA LEU A 475 9.86 5.15 13.38
C LEU A 475 11.28 4.62 13.65
N ARG A 476 11.97 5.13 14.66
CA ARG A 476 13.25 4.66 15.12
C ARG A 476 13.05 3.46 16.06
N ALA A 477 13.82 2.40 15.89
CA ALA A 477 13.77 1.23 16.77
C ALA A 477 14.18 1.62 18.20
N HIS A 478 13.43 1.14 19.21
CA HIS A 478 13.69 1.47 20.61
C HIS A 478 15.04 0.95 21.10
N ASP A 479 15.43 -0.24 20.67
CA ASP A 479 16.63 -0.95 21.15
C ASP A 479 17.81 -0.92 20.16
N VAL A 480 17.65 -0.29 18.99
CA VAL A 480 18.72 -0.18 17.99
C VAL A 480 18.79 1.25 17.47
N PRO A 481 19.66 2.09 18.01
CA PRO A 481 19.58 3.54 17.89
C PRO A 481 19.76 4.11 16.47
N ASN A 482 20.38 3.40 15.56
CA ASN A 482 20.59 3.82 14.18
C ASN A 482 19.74 3.04 13.17
N LEU A 483 18.69 2.33 13.63
CA LEU A 483 17.77 1.59 12.79
C LEU A 483 16.38 2.25 12.77
N TYR A 484 15.84 2.46 11.58
CA TYR A 484 14.47 2.93 11.34
C TYR A 484 13.67 1.85 10.58
N LEU A 485 12.40 1.66 10.95
CA LEU A 485 11.51 0.67 10.32
C LEU A 485 10.33 1.41 9.71
N VAL A 486 10.29 1.53 8.39
CA VAL A 486 9.34 2.39 7.68
C VAL A 486 8.40 1.56 6.79
N GLY A 487 7.16 2.01 6.68
CA GLY A 487 6.11 1.34 5.94
C GLY A 487 4.89 1.04 6.80
N SER A 488 3.92 0.31 6.27
CA SER A 488 2.70 -0.05 7.01
C SER A 488 2.92 -1.01 8.19
N GLY A 489 4.10 -1.61 8.29
CA GLY A 489 4.45 -2.46 9.42
C GLY A 489 4.51 -1.73 10.77
N CYS A 490 4.72 -0.41 10.76
CA CYS A 490 4.73 0.41 11.98
C CYS A 490 3.33 0.83 12.46
N PHE A 491 2.26 0.58 11.71
CA PHE A 491 0.91 0.99 12.07
C PHE A 491 0.44 0.29 13.35
N VAL A 492 -0.25 1.05 14.21
CA VAL A 492 -0.82 0.55 15.47
C VAL A 492 -2.14 -0.20 15.20
N THR A 493 -2.95 0.34 14.29
CA THR A 493 -4.25 -0.18 13.87
C THR A 493 -4.38 -0.06 12.35
N ALA A 494 -5.25 -0.88 11.74
CA ALA A 494 -5.35 -0.91 10.27
C ALA A 494 -6.19 0.24 9.69
N SER A 495 -7.15 0.81 10.43
CA SER A 495 -8.28 1.55 9.86
C SER A 495 -9.04 0.74 8.79
N ALA A 496 -9.95 1.34 8.04
CA ALA A 496 -10.53 0.75 6.83
C ALA A 496 -9.90 1.34 5.55
N SER A 497 -9.03 2.36 5.67
CA SER A 497 -8.43 3.08 4.54
C SER A 497 -7.20 2.35 3.99
N PRO A 498 -7.04 2.22 2.65
CA PRO A 498 -5.81 1.72 2.03
C PRO A 498 -4.56 2.45 2.55
N PRO A 499 -3.47 1.74 2.93
CA PRO A 499 -2.41 2.31 3.76
C PRO A 499 -1.40 3.17 3.01
N THR A 500 -1.37 3.16 1.66
CA THR A 500 -0.20 3.65 0.89
C THR A 500 0.03 5.15 1.08
N LEU A 501 -1.01 5.98 1.17
CA LEU A 501 -0.82 7.42 1.39
C LEU A 501 -0.26 7.70 2.79
N THR A 502 -0.69 6.96 3.80
CA THR A 502 -0.14 7.06 5.17
C THR A 502 1.32 6.57 5.23
N ILE A 503 1.67 5.51 4.49
CA ILE A 503 3.08 5.10 4.31
C ILE A 503 3.91 6.25 3.74
N ALA A 504 3.40 6.94 2.71
CA ALA A 504 4.10 8.05 2.08
C ALA A 504 4.29 9.23 3.05
N ALA A 505 3.25 9.62 3.77
CA ALA A 505 3.31 10.69 4.77
C ALA A 505 4.33 10.38 5.89
N LEU A 506 4.30 9.17 6.44
CA LEU A 506 5.23 8.72 7.46
C LEU A 506 6.68 8.64 6.94
N ALA A 507 6.87 8.20 5.68
CA ALA A 507 8.19 8.15 5.06
C ALA A 507 8.80 9.55 4.89
N ILE A 508 8.02 10.55 4.47
CA ILE A 508 8.46 11.94 4.36
C ILE A 508 8.83 12.49 5.75
N ARG A 509 7.97 12.26 6.75
CA ARG A 509 8.19 12.71 8.13
C ARG A 509 9.46 12.08 8.73
N ALA A 510 9.65 10.77 8.57
CA ALA A 510 10.85 10.09 9.07
C ALA A 510 12.13 10.53 8.34
N ALA A 511 12.05 10.81 7.02
CA ALA A 511 13.18 11.32 6.26
C ALA A 511 13.64 12.71 6.78
N GLU A 512 12.72 13.58 7.16
CA GLU A 512 13.06 14.87 7.78
C GLU A 512 13.76 14.70 9.13
N HIS A 513 13.22 13.80 9.96
CA HIS A 513 13.83 13.48 11.26
C HIS A 513 15.24 12.90 11.09
N ILE A 514 15.46 12.03 10.12
CA ILE A 514 16.78 11.46 9.80
C ILE A 514 17.72 12.56 9.28
N ALA A 515 17.28 13.37 8.31
CA ALA A 515 18.11 14.39 7.71
C ALA A 515 18.59 15.46 8.72
N ALA A 516 17.79 15.75 9.74
CA ALA A 516 18.17 16.66 10.80
C ALA A 516 19.43 16.22 11.57
N GLN A 517 19.74 14.91 11.59
CA GLN A 517 20.93 14.35 12.27
C GLN A 517 22.23 14.56 11.47
N PHE A 518 22.14 14.98 10.20
CA PHE A 518 23.30 15.26 9.33
C PHE A 518 23.57 16.74 9.14
N ARG A 519 22.71 17.62 9.68
CA ARG A 519 22.97 19.07 9.66
C ARG A 519 24.06 19.43 10.66
N PRO A 520 25.09 20.25 10.28
CA PRO A 520 26.01 20.79 11.27
C PRO A 520 25.22 21.65 12.28
N ALA A 521 25.48 21.47 13.56
CA ALA A 521 24.96 22.34 14.60
C ALA A 521 25.38 23.77 14.28
N GLY A 522 24.47 24.65 13.80
CA GLY A 522 24.79 26.08 13.65
C GLY A 522 24.31 26.82 12.40
N ARG A 523 23.49 26.24 11.50
CA ARG A 523 22.84 27.03 10.45
C ARG A 523 21.31 26.99 10.59
N VAL A 524 20.77 28.03 11.19
CA VAL A 524 19.35 28.40 11.02
C VAL A 524 19.21 28.92 9.61
N VAL A 525 18.56 28.18 8.73
CA VAL A 525 18.14 28.69 7.42
C VAL A 525 16.86 29.49 7.64
N PRO A 526 16.83 30.81 7.34
CA PRO A 526 15.58 31.57 7.33
C PRO A 526 14.62 30.93 6.33
N GLY A 527 13.33 30.88 6.69
CA GLY A 527 12.27 30.25 5.90
C GLY A 527 12.32 30.71 4.43
N ALA A 528 12.32 29.72 3.53
CA ALA A 528 12.06 29.96 2.13
C ALA A 528 10.63 30.43 1.99
N SER A 529 10.46 31.74 1.84
CA SER A 529 9.20 32.34 1.35
C SER A 529 8.96 31.79 -0.05
N VAL A 530 7.84 31.13 -0.21
CA VAL A 530 7.30 30.78 -1.53
C VAL A 530 7.00 32.08 -2.26
N CYS A 531 7.84 32.47 -3.21
CA CYS A 531 7.49 33.50 -4.17
C CYS A 531 6.31 32.95 -5.01
N ALA A 532 5.15 33.52 -4.81
CA ALA A 532 4.05 33.47 -5.75
C ALA A 532 4.50 34.29 -6.99
N GLU A 533 4.84 33.62 -8.08
CA GLU A 533 4.94 34.28 -9.39
C GLU A 533 3.53 34.60 -9.86
N ASP A 534 3.24 35.90 -9.84
CA ASP A 534 2.06 36.56 -10.40
C ASP A 534 2.17 36.48 -11.94
N ASN A 535 1.41 35.61 -12.54
CA ASN A 535 1.30 35.50 -14.00
C ASN A 535 0.03 36.23 -14.46
N ARG A 536 0.07 37.59 -14.43
CA ARG A 536 -0.80 38.43 -15.27
C ARG A 536 -0.02 38.73 -16.54
N ASP A 537 -0.74 38.58 -17.65
CA ASP A 537 -0.42 38.95 -19.04
C ASP A 537 0.23 37.82 -19.89
N ARG A 538 -0.64 36.97 -20.50
CA ARG A 538 -0.89 36.88 -21.97
C ARG A 538 -1.91 35.79 -22.29
#